data_eee5b37d2142a35682b3c2830da70312
#
_entry.id   eee5b37d2142a35682b3c2830da70312
#
_cell.length_a   1.000
_cell.length_b   1.000
_cell.length_c   1.000
_cell.angle_alpha   90.00
_cell.angle_beta   90.00
_cell.angle_gamma   90.00
#
_symmetry.space_group_name_H-M   'P 1'
#
loop_
_entity.id
_entity.type
_entity.pdbx_description
1 polymer ?
#
loop_
_entity_poly.entity_id
_entity_poly.type
_entity_poly.pdbx_seq_one_letter_code
_entity_poly.pdbx_strand_id
1 'polypeptide(L)'
;DLKSNRCKIEETGNRASSIVRGILLYSRGKDDEYIATDLCQLTKEYVWLSYHAVRANNKSFNVTIIEEYDNTLPLVKVIPQDFSRAVLNLMNNACYAVFSKSKGVAENPYSPTIKVRLAKDSDRVRLVIEDNGPGITKEVKEKLYTPFFTTKPVGEGTGLGLSITKSIIEQKHNGTIEMESEPNEFTRFTITIPIK
;
A
#
# COMPACT_ATOMS: atom_id res chain seq x y z
N ASP A 1 29.57 20.44 -15.36
CA ASP A 1 28.41 21.09 -15.93
C ASP A 1 27.41 21.47 -14.81
N LEU A 2 27.29 22.78 -14.54
CA LEU A 2 26.53 23.33 -13.40
C LEU A 2 25.07 22.93 -13.40
N LYS A 3 24.43 22.76 -14.56
CA LYS A 3 23.04 22.30 -14.69
C LYS A 3 22.87 20.82 -14.26
N SER A 4 23.82 19.97 -14.66
CA SER A 4 23.80 18.54 -14.30
C SER A 4 24.02 18.35 -12.79
N ASN A 5 24.92 19.13 -12.19
CA ASN A 5 25.19 19.08 -10.76
C ASN A 5 23.99 19.60 -9.93
N ARG A 6 23.30 20.64 -10.37
CA ARG A 6 22.10 21.17 -9.75
C ARG A 6 20.96 20.12 -9.76
N CYS A 7 20.75 19.47 -10.90
CA CYS A 7 19.74 18.41 -11.01
C CYS A 7 20.02 17.23 -10.06
N LYS A 8 21.28 16.80 -9.95
CA LYS A 8 21.70 15.73 -9.02
C LYS A 8 21.54 16.14 -7.56
N ILE A 9 21.78 17.40 -7.20
CA ILE A 9 21.58 17.91 -5.84
C ILE A 9 20.09 17.95 -5.48
N GLU A 10 19.23 18.45 -6.38
CA GLU A 10 17.77 18.44 -6.21
C GLU A 10 17.23 17.00 -6.07
N GLU A 11 17.69 16.10 -6.90
CA GLU A 11 17.31 14.68 -6.88
C GLU A 11 17.72 13.99 -5.57
N THR A 12 18.95 14.23 -5.12
CA THR A 12 19.47 13.68 -3.86
C THR A 12 18.75 14.30 -2.65
N GLY A 13 18.46 15.61 -2.68
CA GLY A 13 17.72 16.32 -1.65
C GLY A 13 16.28 15.81 -1.52
N ASN A 14 15.59 15.58 -2.63
CA ASN A 14 14.25 15.01 -2.66
C ASN A 14 14.24 13.57 -2.14
N ARG A 15 15.24 12.76 -2.49
CA ARG A 15 15.40 11.41 -1.97
C ARG A 15 15.64 11.39 -0.46
N ALA A 16 16.53 12.23 0.04
CA ALA A 16 16.79 12.38 1.47
C ALA A 16 15.54 12.84 2.22
N SER A 17 14.79 13.81 1.70
CA SER A 17 13.52 14.30 2.26
C SER A 17 12.46 13.20 2.31
N SER A 18 12.36 12.36 1.27
CA SER A 18 11.43 11.23 1.22
C SER A 18 11.81 10.16 2.24
N ILE A 19 13.11 9.86 2.40
CA ILE A 19 13.61 8.90 3.40
C ILE A 19 13.34 9.43 4.81
N VAL A 20 13.64 10.70 5.09
CA VAL A 20 13.37 11.33 6.41
C VAL A 20 11.87 11.30 6.71
N ARG A 21 11.01 11.60 5.74
CA ARG A 21 9.56 11.53 5.88
C ARG A 21 9.09 10.08 6.15
N GLY A 22 9.68 9.09 5.48
CA GLY A 22 9.46 7.66 5.74
C GLY A 22 9.89 7.26 7.16
N ILE A 23 11.06 7.70 7.62
CA ILE A 23 11.57 7.46 8.98
C ILE A 23 10.69 8.15 10.03
N LEU A 24 10.23 9.38 9.80
CA LEU A 24 9.32 10.08 10.71
C LEU A 24 7.95 9.40 10.81
N LEU A 25 7.45 8.83 9.73
CA LEU A 25 6.24 7.99 9.75
C LEU A 25 6.48 6.68 10.52
N TYR A 26 7.71 6.13 10.48
CA TYR A 26 8.11 4.97 11.26
C TYR A 26 8.27 5.30 12.75
N SER A 27 8.82 6.47 13.07
CA SER A 27 9.15 6.91 14.46
C SER A 27 7.95 7.39 15.27
N ARG A 28 6.79 7.66 14.68
CA ARG A 28 5.60 8.20 15.35
C ARG A 28 4.67 7.15 15.98
N GLY A 29 5.17 6.03 16.44
CA GLY A 29 4.38 5.04 17.17
C GLY A 29 4.87 4.91 18.61
N LYS A 30 4.32 5.69 19.54
CA LYS A 30 4.59 5.54 20.98
C LYS A 30 3.63 4.60 21.70
N ASP A 31 2.59 4.12 21.03
CA ASP A 31 1.58 3.24 21.64
C ASP A 31 1.52 1.92 20.85
N ASP A 32 2.39 0.97 21.20
CA ASP A 32 2.32 -0.44 20.77
C ASP A 32 1.18 -1.18 21.52
N GLU A 33 0.06 -0.48 21.77
CA GLU A 33 -1.07 -1.05 22.48
C GLU A 33 -2.03 -1.76 21.52
N TYR A 34 -2.34 -3.02 21.87
CA TYR A 34 -3.34 -3.80 21.14
C TYR A 34 -4.75 -3.44 21.63
N ILE A 35 -5.55 -2.90 20.74
CA ILE A 35 -6.92 -2.45 21.01
C ILE A 35 -7.90 -3.31 20.20
N ALA A 36 -9.00 -3.72 20.84
CA ALA A 36 -10.11 -4.37 20.16
C ALA A 36 -10.73 -3.40 19.13
N THR A 37 -10.52 -3.65 17.86
CA THR A 37 -10.76 -2.69 16.77
C THR A 37 -11.72 -3.29 15.74
N ASP A 38 -12.67 -2.47 15.28
CA ASP A 38 -13.47 -2.77 14.08
C ASP A 38 -12.61 -2.58 12.83
N LEU A 39 -12.14 -3.69 12.28
CA LEU A 39 -11.28 -3.67 11.10
C LEU A 39 -12.03 -3.29 9.82
N CYS A 40 -13.35 -3.52 9.75
CA CYS A 40 -14.14 -3.11 8.58
C CYS A 40 -14.20 -1.59 8.51
N GLN A 41 -14.54 -0.94 9.62
CA GLN A 41 -14.58 0.52 9.69
C GLN A 41 -13.19 1.14 9.45
N LEU A 42 -12.17 0.64 10.14
CA LEU A 42 -10.80 1.13 10.00
C LEU A 42 -10.31 0.97 8.55
N THR A 43 -10.47 -0.21 7.95
CA THR A 43 -10.03 -0.44 6.56
C THR A 43 -10.75 0.51 5.61
N LYS A 44 -12.05 0.65 5.72
CA LYS A 44 -12.86 1.56 4.89
C LYS A 44 -12.37 3.00 4.98
N GLU A 45 -12.13 3.50 6.19
CA GLU A 45 -11.65 4.86 6.43
C GLU A 45 -10.31 5.11 5.70
N TYR A 46 -9.34 4.20 5.84
CA TYR A 46 -8.01 4.40 5.25
C TYR A 46 -7.94 4.10 3.76
N VAL A 47 -8.82 3.27 3.22
CA VAL A 47 -9.03 3.09 1.77
C VAL A 47 -9.45 4.41 1.14
N TRP A 48 -10.48 5.07 1.69
CA TRP A 48 -10.97 6.34 1.19
C TRP A 48 -10.00 7.49 1.42
N LEU A 49 -9.29 7.50 2.56
CA LEU A 49 -8.24 8.49 2.83
C LEU A 49 -7.14 8.43 1.77
N SER A 50 -6.68 7.22 1.41
CA SER A 50 -5.68 7.02 0.35
C SER A 50 -6.17 7.52 -1.00
N TYR A 51 -7.39 7.17 -1.38
CA TYR A 51 -8.00 7.60 -2.64
C TYR A 51 -8.07 9.13 -2.74
N HIS A 52 -8.60 9.78 -1.70
CA HIS A 52 -8.75 11.24 -1.69
C HIS A 52 -7.39 11.94 -1.69
N ALA A 53 -6.39 11.41 -1.00
CA ALA A 53 -5.04 11.97 -1.01
C ALA A 53 -4.40 11.94 -2.41
N VAL A 54 -4.56 10.84 -3.15
CA VAL A 54 -4.06 10.74 -4.53
C VAL A 54 -4.84 11.68 -5.46
N ARG A 55 -6.17 11.73 -5.32
CA ARG A 55 -7.03 12.59 -6.14
C ARG A 55 -6.79 14.09 -5.91
N ALA A 56 -6.48 14.50 -4.68
CA ALA A 56 -6.15 15.88 -4.35
C ALA A 56 -4.91 16.38 -5.14
N ASN A 57 -3.92 15.50 -5.34
CA ASN A 57 -2.70 15.81 -6.08
C ASN A 57 -2.86 15.60 -7.60
N ASN A 58 -3.84 14.79 -8.03
CA ASN A 58 -4.06 14.43 -9.44
C ASN A 58 -5.55 14.48 -9.76
N LYS A 59 -6.05 15.64 -10.17
CA LYS A 59 -7.48 15.88 -10.45
C LYS A 59 -8.07 14.94 -11.52
N SER A 60 -7.26 14.45 -12.44
CA SER A 60 -7.65 13.48 -13.48
C SER A 60 -7.66 12.03 -12.98
N PHE A 61 -7.19 11.77 -11.75
CA PHE A 61 -7.21 10.43 -11.19
C PHE A 61 -8.64 10.00 -10.90
N ASN A 62 -9.08 8.95 -11.58
CA ASN A 62 -10.35 8.29 -11.34
C ASN A 62 -10.12 6.78 -11.29
N VAL A 63 -10.64 6.14 -10.24
CA VAL A 63 -10.53 4.69 -10.03
C VAL A 63 -11.84 4.18 -9.44
N THR A 64 -12.28 3.03 -9.90
CA THR A 64 -13.39 2.31 -9.28
C THR A 64 -12.86 1.50 -8.10
N ILE A 65 -13.36 1.78 -6.90
CA ILE A 65 -13.05 0.99 -5.71
C ILE A 65 -14.23 0.07 -5.43
N ILE A 66 -13.97 -1.24 -5.44
CA ILE A 66 -14.95 -2.28 -5.12
C ILE A 66 -14.63 -2.78 -3.72
N GLU A 67 -15.55 -2.58 -2.79
CA GLU A 67 -15.40 -2.91 -1.37
C GLU A 67 -16.31 -4.08 -1.00
N GLU A 68 -15.75 -5.11 -0.39
CA GLU A 68 -16.46 -6.29 0.11
C GLU A 68 -16.02 -6.55 1.56
N TYR A 69 -16.85 -6.17 2.52
CA TYR A 69 -16.58 -6.31 3.95
C TYR A 69 -17.55 -7.29 4.61
N ASP A 70 -17.00 -8.24 5.36
CA ASP A 70 -17.78 -9.14 6.19
C ASP A 70 -18.20 -8.43 7.49
N ASN A 71 -19.43 -7.94 7.52
CA ASN A 71 -20.00 -7.22 8.67
C ASN A 71 -20.21 -8.12 9.91
N THR A 72 -19.97 -9.42 9.81
CA THR A 72 -20.02 -10.35 10.95
C THR A 72 -18.67 -10.51 11.64
N LEU A 73 -17.63 -9.81 11.15
CA LEU A 73 -16.30 -9.86 11.72
C LEU A 73 -16.33 -9.30 13.16
N PRO A 74 -15.83 -10.03 14.16
CA PRO A 74 -15.74 -9.51 15.52
C PRO A 74 -14.68 -8.41 15.62
N LEU A 75 -14.67 -7.67 16.73
CA LEU A 75 -13.55 -6.80 17.05
C LEU A 75 -12.27 -7.63 17.16
N VAL A 76 -11.20 -7.15 16.54
CA VAL A 76 -9.91 -7.84 16.50
C VAL A 76 -8.86 -7.03 17.24
N LYS A 77 -8.08 -7.67 18.09
CA LYS A 77 -6.97 -7.01 18.80
C LYS A 77 -5.81 -6.74 17.85
N VAL A 78 -5.63 -5.49 17.51
CA VAL A 78 -4.54 -5.00 16.65
C VAL A 78 -3.93 -3.74 17.28
N ILE A 79 -2.78 -3.30 16.77
CA ILE A 79 -2.27 -1.95 16.98
C ILE A 79 -2.87 -1.08 15.85
N PRO A 80 -3.90 -0.24 16.11
CA PRO A 80 -4.70 0.39 15.05
C PRO A 80 -3.86 1.27 14.12
N GLN A 81 -2.89 2.01 14.68
CA GLN A 81 -2.01 2.89 13.92
C GLN A 81 -1.10 2.11 12.96
N ASP A 82 -0.58 0.97 13.39
CA ASP A 82 0.27 0.13 12.56
C ASP A 82 -0.56 -0.58 11.49
N PHE A 83 -1.73 -1.13 11.84
CA PHE A 83 -2.60 -1.76 10.86
C PHE A 83 -3.08 -0.76 9.79
N SER A 84 -3.48 0.44 10.20
CA SER A 84 -3.87 1.51 9.26
C SER A 84 -2.71 1.93 8.35
N ARG A 85 -1.47 1.97 8.87
CA ARG A 85 -0.27 2.22 8.05
C ARG A 85 -0.05 1.14 7.00
N ALA A 86 -0.28 -0.13 7.35
CA ALA A 86 -0.21 -1.23 6.39
C ALA A 86 -1.26 -1.06 5.27
N VAL A 87 -2.51 -0.74 5.62
CA VAL A 87 -3.58 -0.44 4.64
C VAL A 87 -3.20 0.72 3.73
N LEU A 88 -2.75 1.84 4.31
CA LEU A 88 -2.30 3.02 3.55
C LEU A 88 -1.18 2.69 2.55
N ASN A 89 -0.17 1.93 2.98
CA ASN A 89 0.95 1.55 2.13
C ASN A 89 0.48 0.71 0.92
N LEU A 90 -0.38 -0.28 1.15
CA LEU A 90 -0.89 -1.13 0.08
C LEU A 90 -1.81 -0.34 -0.86
N MET A 91 -2.72 0.47 -0.33
CA MET A 91 -3.61 1.31 -1.13
C MET A 91 -2.85 2.35 -1.97
N ASN A 92 -1.83 3.00 -1.40
CA ASN A 92 -0.98 3.93 -2.14
C ASN A 92 -0.22 3.24 -3.28
N ASN A 93 0.19 1.99 -3.10
CA ASN A 93 0.82 1.20 -4.17
C ASN A 93 -0.19 0.83 -5.25
N ALA A 94 -1.38 0.37 -4.89
CA ALA A 94 -2.46 0.06 -5.83
C ALA A 94 -2.89 1.30 -6.63
N CYS A 95 -3.15 2.44 -5.96
CA CYS A 95 -3.48 3.69 -6.63
C CYS A 95 -2.39 4.15 -7.62
N TYR A 96 -1.13 4.05 -7.21
CA TYR A 96 -0.01 4.38 -8.10
C TYR A 96 0.04 3.45 -9.31
N ALA A 97 -0.13 2.15 -9.13
CA ALA A 97 -0.08 1.16 -10.18
C ALA A 97 -1.16 1.41 -11.25
N VAL A 98 -2.43 1.57 -10.83
CA VAL A 98 -3.52 1.82 -11.77
C VAL A 98 -3.40 3.18 -12.46
N PHE A 99 -2.91 4.20 -11.75
CA PHE A 99 -2.67 5.53 -12.32
C PHE A 99 -1.54 5.52 -13.36
N SER A 100 -0.44 4.82 -13.07
CA SER A 100 0.66 4.66 -14.04
C SER A 100 0.18 3.97 -15.32
N LYS A 101 -0.58 2.89 -15.20
CA LYS A 101 -1.12 2.17 -16.36
C LYS A 101 -2.07 3.04 -17.18
N SER A 102 -2.91 3.84 -16.52
CA SER A 102 -3.87 4.72 -17.21
C SER A 102 -3.21 5.80 -18.08
N LYS A 103 -1.98 6.21 -17.77
CA LYS A 103 -1.22 7.18 -18.57
C LYS A 103 -0.62 6.61 -19.85
N GLY A 104 -0.43 5.28 -19.91
CA GLY A 104 0.24 4.59 -21.01
C GLY A 104 -0.70 4.01 -22.07
N VAL A 105 -2.01 4.02 -21.84
CA VAL A 105 -2.99 3.34 -22.70
C VAL A 105 -3.77 4.38 -23.51
N ALA A 106 -3.33 4.62 -24.74
CA ALA A 106 -3.98 5.58 -25.65
C ALA A 106 -5.16 4.99 -26.47
N GLU A 107 -5.25 3.66 -26.61
CA GLU A 107 -6.17 3.02 -27.58
C GLU A 107 -7.11 1.95 -27.04
N ASN A 108 -7.01 1.55 -25.76
CA ASN A 108 -7.91 0.57 -25.17
C ASN A 108 -8.66 1.14 -23.97
N PRO A 109 -9.97 0.89 -23.80
CA PRO A 109 -10.74 1.42 -22.67
C PRO A 109 -10.29 0.72 -21.38
N TYR A 110 -9.18 1.19 -20.79
CA TYR A 110 -8.73 0.75 -19.48
C TYR A 110 -9.55 1.44 -18.39
N SER A 111 -10.19 0.66 -17.54
CA SER A 111 -10.92 1.14 -16.36
C SER A 111 -10.11 0.84 -15.11
N PRO A 112 -9.41 1.83 -14.51
CA PRO A 112 -8.67 1.63 -13.27
C PRO A 112 -9.58 1.09 -12.18
N THR A 113 -9.22 -0.05 -11.59
CA THR A 113 -10.04 -0.73 -10.58
C THR A 113 -9.17 -1.24 -9.45
N ILE A 114 -9.61 -1.00 -8.21
CA ILE A 114 -9.03 -1.57 -6.99
C ILE A 114 -10.14 -2.30 -6.26
N LYS A 115 -9.90 -3.56 -5.89
CA LYS A 115 -10.81 -4.36 -5.08
C LYS A 115 -10.24 -4.49 -3.67
N VAL A 116 -11.05 -4.23 -2.68
CA VAL A 116 -10.71 -4.40 -1.27
C VAL A 116 -11.71 -5.36 -0.65
N ARG A 117 -11.21 -6.48 -0.15
CA ARG A 117 -12.04 -7.48 0.54
C ARG A 117 -11.48 -7.72 1.94
N LEU A 118 -12.36 -7.68 2.94
CA LEU A 118 -12.04 -8.06 4.30
C LEU A 118 -13.05 -9.07 4.78
N ALA A 119 -12.58 -10.25 5.16
CA ALA A 119 -13.45 -11.34 5.59
C ALA A 119 -12.83 -12.17 6.71
N LYS A 120 -13.68 -12.82 7.47
CA LYS A 120 -13.27 -13.87 8.41
C LYS A 120 -12.92 -15.14 7.63
N ASP A 121 -11.80 -15.75 8.01
CA ASP A 121 -11.34 -17.04 7.51
C ASP A 121 -10.96 -17.93 8.72
N SER A 122 -11.90 -18.71 9.18
CA SER A 122 -11.79 -19.54 10.39
C SER A 122 -11.48 -18.71 11.65
N ASP A 123 -10.28 -18.83 12.21
CA ASP A 123 -9.75 -18.08 13.36
C ASP A 123 -8.90 -16.86 12.96
N ARG A 124 -8.95 -16.49 11.68
CA ARG A 124 -8.16 -15.41 11.11
C ARG A 124 -9.04 -14.39 10.40
N VAL A 125 -8.46 -13.20 10.23
CA VAL A 125 -8.99 -12.16 9.33
C VAL A 125 -8.11 -12.11 8.11
N ARG A 126 -8.73 -12.09 6.94
CA ARG A 126 -8.06 -11.93 5.65
C ARG A 126 -8.44 -10.60 5.02
N LEU A 127 -7.46 -9.72 4.82
CA LEU A 127 -7.59 -8.50 4.02
C LEU A 127 -6.90 -8.72 2.67
N VAL A 128 -7.64 -8.52 1.59
CA VAL A 128 -7.15 -8.59 0.21
C VAL A 128 -7.26 -7.21 -0.43
N ILE A 129 -6.19 -6.73 -1.01
CA ILE A 129 -6.17 -5.53 -1.85
C ILE A 129 -5.62 -5.94 -3.21
N GLU A 130 -6.46 -5.83 -4.26
CA GLU A 130 -6.15 -6.19 -5.63
C GLU A 130 -6.32 -4.99 -6.55
N ASP A 131 -5.34 -4.74 -7.39
CA ASP A 131 -5.40 -3.72 -8.43
C ASP A 131 -5.23 -4.35 -9.83
N ASN A 132 -5.83 -3.75 -10.85
CA ASN A 132 -5.67 -4.12 -12.24
C ASN A 132 -4.58 -3.32 -12.97
N GLY A 133 -3.55 -2.94 -12.21
CA GLY A 133 -2.39 -2.20 -12.70
C GLY A 133 -1.50 -2.98 -13.68
N PRO A 134 -0.25 -2.57 -13.87
CA PRO A 134 0.68 -3.20 -14.81
C PRO A 134 1.20 -4.57 -14.33
N GLY A 135 0.87 -4.98 -13.11
CA GLY A 135 1.46 -6.16 -12.50
C GLY A 135 2.93 -5.97 -12.12
N ILE A 136 3.54 -7.04 -11.63
CA ILE A 136 4.91 -7.06 -11.13
C ILE A 136 5.69 -8.21 -11.78
N THR A 137 6.86 -7.90 -12.35
CA THR A 137 7.73 -8.93 -12.97
C THR A 137 8.39 -9.82 -11.91
N LYS A 138 8.88 -10.98 -12.33
CA LYS A 138 9.52 -11.95 -11.43
C LYS A 138 10.73 -11.35 -10.71
N GLU A 139 11.56 -10.58 -11.41
CA GLU A 139 12.76 -9.94 -10.87
C GLU A 139 12.43 -8.91 -9.78
N VAL A 140 11.31 -8.21 -9.92
CA VAL A 140 10.81 -7.24 -8.93
C VAL A 140 10.20 -7.96 -7.73
N LYS A 141 9.47 -9.07 -7.96
CA LYS A 141 8.88 -9.89 -6.88
C LYS A 141 9.93 -10.33 -5.86
N GLU A 142 11.10 -10.78 -6.32
CA GLU A 142 12.20 -11.25 -5.45
C GLU A 142 12.75 -10.17 -4.51
N LYS A 143 12.65 -8.89 -4.90
CA LYS A 143 13.20 -7.74 -4.15
C LYS A 143 12.14 -6.90 -3.45
N LEU A 144 10.87 -7.26 -3.59
CA LEU A 144 9.73 -6.42 -3.22
C LEU A 144 9.73 -5.96 -1.76
N TYR A 145 10.19 -6.80 -0.85
CA TYR A 145 10.25 -6.50 0.58
C TYR A 145 11.63 -6.00 1.06
N THR A 146 12.58 -5.81 0.14
CA THR A 146 13.89 -5.26 0.49
C THR A 146 13.75 -3.78 0.84
N PRO A 147 14.23 -3.32 2.01
CA PRO A 147 14.20 -1.91 2.36
C PRO A 147 14.86 -1.03 1.29
N PHE A 148 14.25 0.13 1.02
CA PHE A 148 14.67 1.11 0.02
C PHE A 148 14.56 0.67 -1.45
N PHE A 149 14.10 -0.54 -1.71
CA PHE A 149 13.83 -0.98 -3.08
C PHE A 149 12.53 -0.34 -3.60
N THR A 150 12.61 0.29 -4.76
CA THR A 150 11.46 0.90 -5.45
C THR A 150 11.68 0.93 -6.96
N THR A 151 10.60 0.69 -7.70
CA THR A 151 10.53 0.88 -9.16
C THR A 151 9.95 2.24 -9.55
N LYS A 152 9.51 3.03 -8.56
CA LYS A 152 8.97 4.38 -8.79
C LYS A 152 10.10 5.35 -9.10
N PRO A 153 9.84 6.40 -9.89
CA PRO A 153 10.81 7.47 -10.13
C PRO A 153 11.36 8.07 -8.84
N VAL A 154 12.55 8.66 -8.92
CA VAL A 154 13.19 9.32 -7.79
C VAL A 154 12.27 10.41 -7.22
N GLY A 155 12.06 10.37 -5.90
CA GLY A 155 11.17 11.30 -5.19
C GLY A 155 9.71 10.84 -5.07
N GLU A 156 9.26 9.84 -5.83
CA GLU A 156 7.88 9.31 -5.78
C GLU A 156 7.74 8.09 -4.88
N GLY A 157 8.84 7.40 -4.57
CA GLY A 157 8.83 6.22 -3.72
C GLY A 157 9.97 6.20 -2.72
N THR A 158 9.67 5.87 -1.45
CA THR A 158 10.70 5.70 -0.41
C THR A 158 11.34 4.31 -0.42
N GLY A 159 10.69 3.33 -1.04
CA GLY A 159 11.10 1.92 -0.99
C GLY A 159 10.94 1.27 0.39
N LEU A 160 10.27 1.93 1.34
CA LEU A 160 10.10 1.44 2.71
C LEU A 160 8.70 0.87 2.98
N GLY A 161 7.69 1.22 2.19
CA GLY A 161 6.30 0.89 2.47
C GLY A 161 6.05 -0.60 2.66
N LEU A 162 6.51 -1.45 1.75
CA LEU A 162 6.25 -2.89 1.78
C LEU A 162 7.09 -3.61 2.84
N SER A 163 8.34 -3.20 3.07
CA SER A 163 9.17 -3.77 4.15
C SER A 163 8.58 -3.43 5.53
N ILE A 164 8.08 -2.22 5.72
CA ILE A 164 7.36 -1.81 6.94
C ILE A 164 6.07 -2.60 7.09
N THR A 165 5.26 -2.73 6.03
CA THR A 165 4.02 -3.51 6.06
C THR A 165 4.29 -4.95 6.47
N LYS A 166 5.32 -5.58 5.91
CA LYS A 166 5.72 -6.93 6.28
C LYS A 166 6.10 -7.03 7.76
N SER A 167 6.92 -6.12 8.26
CA SER A 167 7.29 -6.07 9.68
C SER A 167 6.07 -5.88 10.60
N ILE A 168 5.15 -4.98 10.26
CA ILE A 168 3.91 -4.76 11.00
C ILE A 168 3.09 -6.07 11.08
N ILE A 169 2.88 -6.72 9.97
CA ILE A 169 2.00 -7.89 9.91
C ILE A 169 2.64 -9.11 10.54
N GLU A 170 3.89 -9.43 10.18
CA GLU A 170 4.54 -10.66 10.63
C GLU A 170 5.08 -10.55 12.06
N GLN A 171 5.75 -9.44 12.39
CA GLN A 171 6.43 -9.32 13.69
C GLN A 171 5.50 -8.80 14.79
N LYS A 172 4.61 -7.84 14.47
CA LYS A 172 3.72 -7.27 15.47
C LYS A 172 2.37 -7.98 15.57
N HIS A 173 1.79 -8.42 14.46
CA HIS A 173 0.45 -9.02 14.46
C HIS A 173 0.44 -10.55 14.34
N ASN A 174 1.60 -11.23 14.28
CA ASN A 174 1.72 -12.68 14.09
C ASN A 174 0.92 -13.17 12.87
N GLY A 175 0.89 -12.36 11.84
CA GLY A 175 0.20 -12.60 10.59
C GLY A 175 1.11 -13.02 9.46
N THR A 176 0.56 -13.06 8.26
CA THR A 176 1.30 -13.27 7.01
C THR A 176 0.93 -12.22 5.99
N ILE A 177 1.85 -11.88 5.12
CA ILE A 177 1.61 -11.08 3.93
C ILE A 177 2.08 -11.85 2.71
N GLU A 178 1.15 -12.06 1.78
CA GLU A 178 1.39 -12.76 0.52
C GLU A 178 1.15 -11.82 -0.65
N MET A 179 1.81 -12.08 -1.79
CA MET A 179 1.66 -11.29 -2.99
C MET A 179 1.56 -12.20 -4.21
N GLU A 180 0.49 -12.02 -4.96
CA GLU A 180 0.29 -12.61 -6.29
C GLU A 180 0.23 -11.49 -7.32
N SER A 181 0.80 -11.72 -8.47
CA SER A 181 0.74 -10.75 -9.57
C SER A 181 1.05 -11.39 -10.89
N GLU A 182 0.32 -10.98 -11.91
CA GLU A 182 0.58 -11.31 -13.31
C GLU A 182 0.85 -10.03 -14.12
N PRO A 183 1.93 -9.99 -14.91
CA PRO A 183 2.26 -8.83 -15.70
C PRO A 183 1.11 -8.41 -16.64
N ASN A 184 0.80 -7.11 -16.63
CA ASN A 184 -0.29 -6.45 -17.34
C ASN A 184 -1.72 -6.83 -16.92
N GLU A 185 -1.90 -7.69 -15.95
CA GLU A 185 -3.22 -8.14 -15.46
C GLU A 185 -3.55 -7.55 -14.11
N PHE A 186 -2.84 -7.97 -13.04
CA PHE A 186 -3.16 -7.56 -11.68
C PHE A 186 -1.98 -7.64 -10.72
N THR A 187 -2.13 -6.96 -9.58
CA THR A 187 -1.35 -7.23 -8.36
C THR A 187 -2.31 -7.41 -7.20
N ARG A 188 -2.12 -8.46 -6.40
CA ARG A 188 -2.92 -8.78 -5.23
C ARG A 188 -2.01 -8.96 -4.02
N PHE A 189 -2.29 -8.20 -2.97
CA PHE A 189 -1.72 -8.42 -1.66
C PHE A 189 -2.77 -9.02 -0.73
N THR A 190 -2.39 -10.07 -0.02
CA THR A 190 -3.22 -10.73 0.98
C THR A 190 -2.54 -10.63 2.34
N ILE A 191 -3.18 -9.96 3.29
CA ILE A 191 -2.78 -9.94 4.70
C ILE A 191 -3.70 -10.88 5.46
N THR A 192 -3.10 -11.74 6.30
CA THR A 192 -3.85 -12.62 7.20
C THR A 192 -3.33 -12.43 8.62
N ILE A 193 -4.23 -12.11 9.57
CA ILE A 193 -3.89 -11.96 10.99
C ILE A 193 -4.82 -12.82 11.86
N PRO A 194 -4.36 -13.34 13.01
CA PRO A 194 -5.20 -14.13 13.91
C PRO A 194 -6.25 -13.23 14.59
N ILE A 195 -7.46 -13.77 14.79
CA ILE A 195 -8.48 -13.19 15.66
C ILE A 195 -8.09 -13.55 17.11
N LYS A 196 -7.74 -12.54 17.91
CA LYS A 196 -7.38 -12.69 19.34
C LYS A 196 -8.35 -11.91 20.19
#